data_a1c08c646e98881ccd181fa22518aea2
#
_entry.id   a1c08c646e98881ccd181fa22518aea2
#
_cell.length_a   1.000
_cell.length_b   1.000
_cell.length_c   1.000
_cell.angle_alpha   90.00
_cell.angle_beta   90.00
_cell.angle_gamma   90.00
#
_symmetry.space_group_name_H-M   'P 1'
#
loop_
_entity.id
_entity.type
_entity.pdbx_description
1 polymer ?
#
loop_
_entity_poly.entity_id
_entity_poly.type
_entity_poly.pdbx_seq_one_letter_code
_entity_poly.pdbx_strand_id
1 'polypeptide(L)'
;MSFSSEVKQELCLLKPDKPCCALSELCGLFMTMGSLNLLGRGKLSVSFTNESLGICRRVYTLLSQFLRLVPQIHYVTNKRFGGTRKYILTLGPTQSPPFLCALHMMQQDAQGTQTLLSTAPKLPLSRFCCMRAFLRGVMLGGGTMSNPDQSYHLELPCQDEEQRVLMEKCFRKLDLPIKRGQRRGHLFYYFKQSEQVVTLLSAVGANQALMQVENLRVKKQVLSTVNRALNCDTANLEKQMVCSEDQMTVIRQLQEEGALENLSPSLKEIALARLDAPDATLTQLGQALVPPLGKSGVNHRMRRLMAFADANLSAEKTPVPIQNLQEAETK
;
A
#
# COMPACT_ATOMS: atom_id res chain seq x y z
N MET A 1 0.41 15.04 14.27
CA MET A 1 -0.64 15.16 13.25
C MET A 1 -0.70 13.89 12.43
N SER A 2 -1.83 13.54 11.82
CA SER A 2 -1.88 12.38 10.92
C SER A 2 -1.35 12.76 9.54
N PHE A 3 -0.78 11.79 8.81
CA PHE A 3 -0.30 12.00 7.44
C PHE A 3 -1.40 12.60 6.53
N SER A 4 -2.63 12.12 6.66
CA SER A 4 -3.79 12.69 5.95
C SER A 4 -3.99 14.20 6.25
N SER A 5 -3.72 14.61 7.47
CA SER A 5 -3.82 16.03 7.88
C SER A 5 -2.70 16.88 7.25
N GLU A 6 -1.48 16.34 7.15
CA GLU A 6 -0.34 17.01 6.52
C GLU A 6 -0.58 17.21 5.02
N VAL A 7 -1.06 16.16 4.32
CA VAL A 7 -1.48 16.27 2.91
C VAL A 7 -2.51 17.38 2.71
N LYS A 8 -3.54 17.44 3.56
CA LYS A 8 -4.57 18.48 3.46
C LYS A 8 -4.05 19.89 3.74
N GLN A 9 -3.11 20.02 4.70
CA GLN A 9 -2.47 21.30 4.96
C GLN A 9 -1.65 21.79 3.75
N GLU A 10 -0.85 20.90 3.15
CA GLU A 10 -0.13 21.20 1.91
C GLU A 10 -1.08 21.69 0.81
N LEU A 11 -2.15 20.96 0.57
CA LEU A 11 -3.14 21.30 -0.46
C LEU A 11 -3.84 22.64 -0.20
N CYS A 12 -4.05 23.03 1.05
CA CYS A 12 -4.64 24.32 1.40
C CYS A 12 -3.75 25.53 1.01
N LEU A 13 -2.43 25.33 0.89
CA LEU A 13 -1.47 26.38 0.54
C LEU A 13 -1.35 26.61 -0.97
N LEU A 14 -1.84 25.68 -1.80
CA LEU A 14 -1.76 25.81 -3.25
C LEU A 14 -2.61 26.98 -3.76
N LYS A 15 -2.03 27.82 -4.62
CA LYS A 15 -2.78 28.88 -5.29
C LYS A 15 -3.45 28.33 -6.56
N PRO A 16 -4.75 28.59 -6.79
CA PRO A 16 -5.38 28.24 -8.07
C PRO A 16 -4.81 29.13 -9.18
N ASP A 17 -4.38 28.50 -10.28
CA ASP A 17 -3.79 29.23 -11.41
C ASP A 17 -4.84 29.99 -12.22
N LYS A 18 -6.09 29.52 -12.23
CA LYS A 18 -7.17 30.02 -13.10
C LYS A 18 -8.52 29.99 -12.38
N PRO A 19 -9.44 30.91 -12.72
CA PRO A 19 -10.79 30.92 -12.15
C PRO A 19 -11.54 29.61 -12.34
N CYS A 20 -11.38 28.94 -13.49
CA CYS A 20 -12.02 27.63 -13.74
C CYS A 20 -11.51 26.54 -12.80
N CYS A 21 -10.23 26.59 -12.38
CA CYS A 21 -9.68 25.64 -11.38
C CYS A 21 -10.24 25.92 -9.99
N ALA A 22 -10.36 27.20 -9.60
CA ALA A 22 -10.97 27.58 -8.33
C ALA A 22 -12.43 27.10 -8.23
N LEU A 23 -13.21 27.28 -9.31
CA LEU A 23 -14.57 26.80 -9.37
C LEU A 23 -14.68 25.27 -9.33
N SER A 24 -13.77 24.57 -10.02
CA SER A 24 -13.73 23.10 -10.00
C SER A 24 -13.34 22.56 -8.61
N GLU A 25 -12.43 23.22 -7.90
CA GLU A 25 -12.06 22.88 -6.52
C GLU A 25 -13.24 23.12 -5.57
N LEU A 26 -13.94 24.25 -5.70
CA LEU A 26 -15.16 24.54 -4.94
C LEU A 26 -16.26 23.50 -5.22
N CYS A 27 -16.39 23.03 -6.46
CA CYS A 27 -17.31 21.95 -6.81
C CYS A 27 -16.99 20.67 -6.01
N GLY A 28 -15.74 20.23 -5.98
CA GLY A 28 -15.33 19.06 -5.20
C GLY A 28 -15.53 19.24 -3.70
N LEU A 29 -15.23 20.42 -3.16
CA LEU A 29 -15.47 20.76 -1.77
C LEU A 29 -16.97 20.78 -1.43
N PHE A 30 -17.80 21.36 -2.31
CA PHE A 30 -19.25 21.39 -2.11
C PHE A 30 -19.86 19.98 -2.11
N MET A 31 -19.47 19.11 -3.03
CA MET A 31 -19.96 17.73 -3.10
C MET A 31 -19.54 16.87 -1.92
N THR A 32 -18.56 17.27 -1.13
CA THR A 32 -18.05 16.47 0.00
C THR A 32 -18.36 17.02 1.38
N MET A 33 -18.46 18.32 1.51
CA MET A 33 -18.68 19.01 2.79
C MET A 33 -19.71 20.14 2.70
N GLY A 34 -20.32 20.33 1.54
CA GLY A 34 -21.35 21.33 1.31
C GLY A 34 -22.75 20.81 1.63
N SER A 35 -23.66 21.73 1.92
CA SER A 35 -25.08 21.46 2.11
C SER A 35 -25.91 22.60 1.51
N LEU A 36 -27.02 22.23 0.86
CA LEU A 36 -28.02 23.16 0.35
C LEU A 36 -29.21 23.15 1.31
N ASN A 37 -29.52 24.31 1.88
CA ASN A 37 -30.59 24.42 2.88
C ASN A 37 -31.73 25.27 2.32
N LEU A 38 -32.96 24.78 2.46
CA LEU A 38 -34.19 25.48 2.11
C LEU A 38 -34.67 26.29 3.35
N LEU A 39 -34.73 27.60 3.21
CA LEU A 39 -35.10 28.53 4.29
C LEU A 39 -36.59 28.90 4.28
N GLY A 40 -37.36 28.34 3.35
CA GLY A 40 -38.75 28.71 3.10
C GLY A 40 -38.91 29.91 2.16
N ARG A 41 -40.12 30.13 1.64
CA ARG A 41 -40.44 31.20 0.68
C ARG A 41 -39.51 31.26 -0.52
N GLY A 42 -39.04 30.12 -1.02
CA GLY A 42 -38.12 30.04 -2.17
C GLY A 42 -36.66 30.47 -1.87
N LYS A 43 -36.33 30.81 -0.61
CA LYS A 43 -34.97 31.21 -0.24
C LYS A 43 -34.08 30.00 0.01
N LEU A 44 -32.85 30.07 -0.48
CA LEU A 44 -31.83 29.04 -0.35
C LEU A 44 -30.62 29.59 0.43
N SER A 45 -29.95 28.73 1.19
CA SER A 45 -28.63 29.00 1.71
C SER A 45 -27.70 27.83 1.45
N VAL A 46 -26.43 28.13 1.22
CA VAL A 46 -25.37 27.14 1.04
C VAL A 46 -24.44 27.17 2.24
N SER A 47 -24.13 26.03 2.81
CA SER A 47 -23.18 25.93 3.91
C SER A 47 -22.09 24.92 3.61
N PHE A 48 -20.87 25.16 4.16
CA PHE A 48 -19.74 24.25 4.14
C PHE A 48 -19.35 23.96 5.59
N THR A 49 -19.23 22.68 5.95
CA THR A 49 -18.93 22.26 7.32
C THR A 49 -17.68 21.42 7.37
N ASN A 50 -16.68 21.82 8.17
CA ASN A 50 -15.46 21.03 8.36
C ASN A 50 -14.86 21.28 9.75
N GLU A 51 -14.10 20.30 10.26
CA GLU A 51 -13.37 20.42 11.53
C GLU A 51 -12.04 21.15 11.38
N SER A 52 -11.48 21.19 10.17
CA SER A 52 -10.22 21.89 9.87
C SER A 52 -10.45 23.36 9.52
N LEU A 53 -9.92 24.24 10.35
CA LEU A 53 -9.93 25.67 10.07
C LEU A 53 -9.16 26.02 8.78
N GLY A 54 -8.08 25.25 8.45
CA GLY A 54 -7.31 25.44 7.22
C GLY A 54 -8.16 25.23 5.97
N ILE A 55 -8.97 24.16 5.95
CA ILE A 55 -9.89 23.89 4.84
C ILE A 55 -10.98 24.96 4.75
N CYS A 56 -11.53 25.39 5.88
CA CYS A 56 -12.51 26.47 5.91
C CYS A 56 -11.94 27.80 5.39
N ARG A 57 -10.70 28.15 5.75
CA ARG A 57 -9.99 29.30 5.17
C ARG A 57 -9.80 29.15 3.66
N ARG A 58 -9.50 27.93 3.19
CA ARG A 58 -9.39 27.65 1.76
C ARG A 58 -10.69 27.93 1.04
N VAL A 59 -11.82 27.42 1.52
CA VAL A 59 -13.16 27.68 0.96
C VAL A 59 -13.46 29.20 0.95
N TYR A 60 -13.20 29.89 2.06
CA TYR A 60 -13.39 31.33 2.17
C TYR A 60 -12.59 32.09 1.10
N THR A 61 -11.30 31.73 0.96
CA THR A 61 -10.39 32.35 -0.03
C THR A 61 -10.90 32.16 -1.45
N LEU A 62 -11.31 30.91 -1.79
CA LEU A 62 -11.83 30.59 -3.12
C LEU A 62 -13.12 31.36 -3.42
N LEU A 63 -14.06 31.40 -2.48
CA LEU A 63 -15.33 32.13 -2.63
C LEU A 63 -15.09 33.63 -2.77
N SER A 64 -14.27 34.23 -1.90
CA SER A 64 -14.05 35.68 -1.88
C SER A 64 -13.24 36.19 -3.07
N GLN A 65 -12.15 35.51 -3.44
CA GLN A 65 -11.26 35.96 -4.50
C GLN A 65 -11.81 35.69 -5.91
N PHE A 66 -12.47 34.56 -6.13
CA PHE A 66 -12.88 34.15 -7.48
C PHE A 66 -14.36 34.41 -7.79
N LEU A 67 -15.23 34.33 -6.78
CA LEU A 67 -16.66 34.57 -6.96
C LEU A 67 -17.15 35.88 -6.31
N ARG A 68 -16.28 36.58 -5.58
CA ARG A 68 -16.62 37.78 -4.80
C ARG A 68 -17.75 37.57 -3.79
N LEU A 69 -17.82 36.35 -3.25
CA LEU A 69 -18.80 35.96 -2.25
C LEU A 69 -18.11 35.87 -0.87
N VAL A 70 -18.70 36.49 0.15
CA VAL A 70 -18.13 36.56 1.50
C VAL A 70 -19.03 35.76 2.44
N PRO A 71 -18.72 34.49 2.75
CA PRO A 71 -19.54 33.69 3.64
C PRO A 71 -19.42 34.17 5.09
N GLN A 72 -20.50 34.00 5.86
CA GLN A 72 -20.48 34.16 7.32
C GLN A 72 -19.81 32.90 7.92
N ILE A 73 -18.98 33.11 8.94
CA ILE A 73 -18.25 32.05 9.62
C ILE A 73 -18.72 31.96 11.07
N HIS A 74 -19.15 30.76 11.47
CA HIS A 74 -19.42 30.45 12.86
C HIS A 74 -18.87 29.06 13.18
N TYR A 75 -18.81 28.70 14.46
CA TYR A 75 -18.39 27.37 14.89
C TYR A 75 -19.33 26.82 15.93
N VAL A 76 -19.45 25.49 15.93
CA VAL A 76 -20.20 24.74 16.95
C VAL A 76 -19.21 23.83 17.66
N THR A 77 -19.21 23.86 19.00
CA THR A 77 -18.40 22.94 19.80
C THR A 77 -19.25 21.75 20.23
N ASN A 78 -18.85 20.56 19.84
CA ASN A 78 -19.54 19.35 20.24
C ASN A 78 -18.94 18.83 21.56
N LYS A 79 -19.61 19.09 22.68
CA LYS A 79 -19.20 18.68 24.03
C LYS A 79 -19.17 17.16 24.22
N ARG A 80 -19.97 16.39 23.43
CA ARG A 80 -20.05 14.92 23.54
C ARG A 80 -18.84 14.17 22.97
N PHE A 81 -18.06 14.80 22.11
CA PHE A 81 -16.88 14.21 21.46
C PHE A 81 -15.61 15.02 21.76
N GLY A 82 -15.26 15.14 23.05
CA GLY A 82 -13.98 15.75 23.46
C GLY A 82 -13.81 17.23 23.08
N GLY A 83 -14.90 17.96 22.86
CA GLY A 83 -14.83 19.41 22.59
C GLY A 83 -14.35 19.76 21.16
N THR A 84 -14.45 18.87 20.20
CA THR A 84 -14.11 19.15 18.80
C THR A 84 -14.95 20.28 18.23
N ARG A 85 -14.27 21.22 17.55
CA ARG A 85 -14.94 22.35 16.89
C ARG A 85 -15.25 22.02 15.44
N LYS A 86 -16.50 22.29 15.03
CA LYS A 86 -16.91 22.26 13.62
C LYS A 86 -17.13 23.70 13.16
N TYR A 87 -16.39 24.09 12.12
CA TYR A 87 -16.53 25.39 11.49
C TYR A 87 -17.56 25.29 10.37
N ILE A 88 -18.43 26.29 10.30
CA ILE A 88 -19.52 26.37 9.33
C ILE A 88 -19.39 27.70 8.60
N LEU A 89 -19.21 27.66 7.27
CA LEU A 89 -19.25 28.80 6.39
C LEU A 89 -20.62 28.84 5.71
N THR A 90 -21.35 29.91 5.82
CA THR A 90 -22.69 30.04 5.26
C THR A 90 -22.78 31.20 4.27
N LEU A 91 -23.19 30.89 3.06
CA LEU A 91 -23.66 31.87 2.08
C LEU A 91 -25.15 32.10 2.32
N GLY A 92 -25.51 33.36 2.60
CA GLY A 92 -26.91 33.75 2.82
C GLY A 92 -27.74 33.70 1.53
N PRO A 93 -29.05 34.03 1.65
CA PRO A 93 -29.99 33.93 0.52
C PRO A 93 -29.64 34.80 -0.70
N THR A 94 -28.92 35.90 -0.53
CA THR A 94 -28.46 36.78 -1.62
C THR A 94 -27.18 36.29 -2.32
N GLN A 95 -26.37 35.47 -1.60
CA GLN A 95 -25.07 35.00 -2.10
C GLN A 95 -25.12 33.56 -2.62
N SER A 96 -26.10 32.79 -2.17
CA SER A 96 -26.26 31.37 -2.61
C SER A 96 -26.64 31.24 -4.07
N PRO A 97 -27.56 32.02 -4.66
CA PRO A 97 -27.91 31.92 -6.06
C PRO A 97 -26.72 32.13 -7.02
N PRO A 98 -25.89 33.16 -6.90
CA PRO A 98 -24.69 33.33 -7.74
C PRO A 98 -23.74 32.13 -7.64
N PHE A 99 -23.55 31.56 -6.45
CA PHE A 99 -22.74 30.37 -6.26
C PHE A 99 -23.34 29.15 -6.97
N LEU A 100 -24.64 28.91 -6.80
CA LEU A 100 -25.34 27.79 -7.43
C LEU A 100 -25.38 27.92 -8.96
N CYS A 101 -25.54 29.13 -9.48
CA CYS A 101 -25.44 29.40 -10.92
C CYS A 101 -24.03 29.11 -11.46
N ALA A 102 -22.98 29.49 -10.73
CA ALA A 102 -21.60 29.19 -11.11
C ALA A 102 -21.31 27.67 -11.15
N LEU A 103 -21.98 26.88 -10.33
CA LEU A 103 -21.90 25.41 -10.32
C LEU A 103 -22.90 24.75 -11.29
N HIS A 104 -23.61 25.49 -12.11
CA HIS A 104 -24.67 25.01 -13.02
C HIS A 104 -25.79 24.22 -12.31
N MET A 105 -26.04 24.55 -11.05
CA MET A 105 -27.14 23.97 -10.26
C MET A 105 -28.41 24.80 -10.35
N MET A 106 -28.29 26.06 -10.70
CA MET A 106 -29.38 27.03 -10.78
C MET A 106 -29.25 27.83 -12.08
N GLN A 107 -30.39 28.22 -12.63
CA GLN A 107 -30.49 29.15 -13.75
C GLN A 107 -31.34 30.36 -13.34
N GLN A 108 -30.96 31.53 -13.82
CA GLN A 108 -31.74 32.74 -13.71
C GLN A 108 -32.21 33.17 -15.11
N ASP A 109 -33.49 33.38 -15.27
CA ASP A 109 -34.06 33.85 -16.52
C ASP A 109 -33.87 35.37 -16.73
N ALA A 110 -34.25 35.89 -17.89
CA ALA A 110 -34.16 37.27 -18.22
C ALA A 110 -35.05 38.19 -17.32
N GLN A 111 -36.03 37.62 -16.62
CA GLN A 111 -36.95 38.28 -15.71
C GLN A 111 -36.47 38.24 -14.26
N GLY A 112 -35.30 37.59 -14.00
CA GLY A 112 -34.72 37.47 -12.67
C GLY A 112 -35.27 36.29 -11.85
N THR A 113 -36.14 35.45 -12.43
CA THR A 113 -36.67 34.26 -11.75
C THR A 113 -35.58 33.20 -11.63
N GLN A 114 -35.40 32.68 -10.43
CA GLN A 114 -34.38 31.69 -10.10
C GLN A 114 -35.00 30.29 -10.06
N THR A 115 -34.49 29.40 -10.91
CA THR A 115 -34.96 28.01 -10.96
C THR A 115 -33.81 27.07 -10.63
N LEU A 116 -34.01 26.22 -9.62
CA LEU A 116 -33.07 25.15 -9.25
C LEU A 116 -33.17 24.02 -10.30
N LEU A 117 -32.09 23.75 -10.99
CA LEU A 117 -32.02 22.71 -12.02
C LEU A 117 -31.55 21.37 -11.47
N SER A 118 -30.75 21.39 -10.44
CA SER A 118 -30.15 20.19 -9.84
C SER A 118 -29.74 20.45 -8.39
N THR A 119 -29.79 19.43 -7.58
CA THR A 119 -29.24 19.43 -6.21
C THR A 119 -27.74 19.17 -6.16
N ALA A 120 -27.15 18.74 -7.27
CA ALA A 120 -25.73 18.48 -7.43
C ALA A 120 -25.11 19.31 -8.56
N PRO A 121 -23.81 19.68 -8.47
CA PRO A 121 -23.09 20.42 -9.47
C PRO A 121 -23.00 19.69 -10.82
N LYS A 122 -23.18 20.45 -11.92
CA LYS A 122 -23.08 19.94 -13.31
C LYS A 122 -21.93 20.56 -14.11
N LEU A 123 -20.78 20.75 -13.49
CA LEU A 123 -19.61 21.33 -14.16
C LEU A 123 -19.03 20.36 -15.21
N PRO A 124 -18.71 20.86 -16.42
CA PRO A 124 -18.24 20.00 -17.51
C PRO A 124 -16.77 19.60 -17.40
N LEU A 125 -16.10 19.58 -16.32
CA LEU A 125 -14.69 19.20 -16.05
C LEU A 125 -13.90 18.73 -17.33
N SER A 126 -13.89 19.57 -18.36
CA SER A 126 -13.32 19.22 -19.68
C SER A 126 -11.80 19.31 -19.71
N ARG A 127 -11.22 20.27 -18.97
CA ARG A 127 -9.79 20.55 -18.93
C ARG A 127 -9.13 19.70 -17.85
N PHE A 128 -7.93 19.18 -18.12
CA PHE A 128 -7.16 18.39 -17.16
C PHE A 128 -6.89 19.15 -15.86
N CYS A 129 -6.57 20.45 -15.94
CA CYS A 129 -6.37 21.29 -14.76
C CYS A 129 -7.64 21.41 -13.89
N CYS A 130 -8.83 21.43 -14.49
CA CYS A 130 -10.11 21.45 -13.76
C CYS A 130 -10.40 20.11 -13.07
N MET A 131 -10.08 18.98 -13.72
CA MET A 131 -10.20 17.66 -13.12
C MET A 131 -9.29 17.51 -11.89
N ARG A 132 -8.03 17.95 -12.00
CA ARG A 132 -7.07 17.97 -10.89
C ARG A 132 -7.57 18.83 -9.72
N ALA A 133 -8.08 20.02 -10.01
CA ALA A 133 -8.64 20.92 -9.00
C ALA A 133 -9.91 20.32 -8.35
N PHE A 134 -10.78 19.69 -9.11
CA PHE A 134 -11.95 18.98 -8.58
C PHE A 134 -11.55 17.85 -7.62
N LEU A 135 -10.63 16.98 -8.02
CA LEU A 135 -10.13 15.90 -7.13
C LEU A 135 -9.43 16.45 -5.89
N ARG A 136 -8.74 17.59 -5.99
CA ARG A 136 -8.19 18.32 -4.84
C ARG A 136 -9.29 18.73 -3.88
N GLY A 137 -10.39 19.30 -4.39
CA GLY A 137 -11.56 19.67 -3.59
C GLY A 137 -12.17 18.46 -2.87
N VAL A 138 -12.33 17.32 -3.57
CA VAL A 138 -12.82 16.06 -2.98
C VAL A 138 -11.86 15.57 -1.89
N MET A 139 -10.55 15.58 -2.14
CA MET A 139 -9.54 15.18 -1.15
C MET A 139 -9.56 16.06 0.10
N LEU A 140 -9.65 17.38 -0.07
CA LEU A 140 -9.74 18.34 1.05
C LEU A 140 -11.01 18.15 1.86
N GLY A 141 -12.17 18.02 1.19
CA GLY A 141 -13.47 17.96 1.86
C GLY A 141 -13.71 16.69 2.66
N GLY A 142 -13.26 15.54 2.16
CA GLY A 142 -13.55 14.25 2.80
C GLY A 142 -12.53 13.14 2.57
N GLY A 143 -11.49 13.38 1.75
CA GLY A 143 -10.47 12.35 1.49
C GLY A 143 -9.69 11.98 2.75
N THR A 144 -9.25 10.73 2.83
CA THR A 144 -8.41 10.22 3.92
C THR A 144 -7.25 9.42 3.36
N MET A 145 -6.13 9.42 4.08
CA MET A 145 -4.94 8.65 3.71
C MET A 145 -4.28 8.09 4.96
N SER A 146 -3.93 6.80 4.91
CA SER A 146 -3.14 6.14 5.96
C SER A 146 -1.70 6.63 5.96
N ASN A 147 -1.00 6.41 7.08
CA ASN A 147 0.45 6.63 7.12
C ASN A 147 1.14 5.65 6.13
N PRO A 148 1.90 6.14 5.13
CA PRO A 148 2.54 5.30 4.12
C PRO A 148 3.66 4.40 4.66
N ASP A 149 4.16 4.65 5.89
CA ASP A 149 5.05 3.71 6.59
C ASP A 149 4.38 2.37 6.85
N GLN A 150 3.10 2.41 7.23
CA GLN A 150 2.31 1.22 7.57
C GLN A 150 1.65 0.60 6.34
N SER A 151 0.90 1.41 5.59
CA SER A 151 0.15 0.93 4.42
C SER A 151 -0.16 2.04 3.44
N TYR A 152 -0.24 1.70 2.15
CA TYR A 152 -0.76 2.59 1.12
C TYR A 152 -2.27 2.42 1.05
N HIS A 153 -3.01 3.33 1.66
CA HIS A 153 -4.47 3.33 1.60
C HIS A 153 -5.00 4.75 1.55
N LEU A 154 -5.60 5.12 0.42
CA LEU A 154 -6.21 6.42 0.18
C LEU A 154 -7.67 6.20 -0.16
N GLU A 155 -8.57 6.92 0.53
CA GLU A 155 -10.02 6.89 0.28
C GLU A 155 -10.52 8.27 -0.11
N LEU A 156 -11.42 8.31 -1.10
CA LEU A 156 -12.17 9.49 -1.50
C LEU A 156 -13.66 9.21 -1.37
N PRO A 157 -14.41 10.01 -0.59
CA PRO A 157 -15.85 9.79 -0.43
C PRO A 157 -16.61 10.14 -1.71
N CYS A 158 -17.74 9.46 -1.91
CA CYS A 158 -18.69 9.73 -2.97
C CYS A 158 -20.10 9.72 -2.36
N GLN A 159 -20.84 10.83 -2.46
CA GLN A 159 -22.13 10.98 -1.79
C GLN A 159 -23.31 10.67 -2.70
N ASP A 160 -23.19 10.98 -4.01
CA ASP A 160 -24.25 10.86 -4.97
C ASP A 160 -23.77 10.36 -6.34
N GLU A 161 -24.71 10.11 -7.24
CA GLU A 161 -24.47 9.60 -8.58
C GLU A 161 -23.74 10.61 -9.48
N GLU A 162 -24.07 11.89 -9.37
CA GLU A 162 -23.43 12.97 -10.13
C GLU A 162 -21.96 13.09 -9.77
N GLN A 163 -21.63 13.04 -8.48
CA GLN A 163 -20.25 13.00 -8.00
C GLN A 163 -19.52 11.75 -8.53
N ARG A 164 -20.21 10.60 -8.54
CA ARG A 164 -19.66 9.35 -9.07
C ARG A 164 -19.24 9.51 -10.53
N VAL A 165 -20.11 10.02 -11.37
CA VAL A 165 -19.82 10.25 -12.80
C VAL A 165 -18.61 11.15 -12.99
N LEU A 166 -18.53 12.26 -12.27
CA LEU A 166 -17.41 13.20 -12.34
C LEU A 166 -16.09 12.57 -11.87
N MET A 167 -16.10 11.86 -10.73
CA MET A 167 -14.91 11.20 -10.19
C MET A 167 -14.39 10.10 -11.12
N GLU A 168 -15.26 9.25 -11.65
CA GLU A 168 -14.87 8.18 -12.57
C GLU A 168 -14.31 8.72 -13.88
N LYS A 169 -14.87 9.83 -14.39
CA LYS A 169 -14.30 10.54 -15.55
C LYS A 169 -12.87 11.01 -15.25
N CYS A 170 -12.61 11.53 -14.06
CA CYS A 170 -11.28 11.95 -13.65
C CYS A 170 -10.32 10.75 -13.52
N PHE A 171 -10.76 9.66 -12.90
CA PHE A 171 -9.93 8.46 -12.73
C PHE A 171 -9.55 7.83 -14.08
N ARG A 172 -10.49 7.71 -15.03
CA ARG A 172 -10.18 7.21 -16.38
C ARG A 172 -9.14 8.08 -17.10
N LYS A 173 -9.19 9.41 -16.91
CA LYS A 173 -8.21 10.34 -17.49
C LYS A 173 -6.84 10.29 -16.83
N LEU A 174 -6.76 9.79 -15.60
CA LEU A 174 -5.52 9.58 -14.84
C LEU A 174 -5.03 8.13 -14.94
N ASP A 175 -5.70 7.29 -15.72
CA ASP A 175 -5.42 5.84 -15.82
C ASP A 175 -5.44 5.14 -14.46
N LEU A 176 -6.36 5.57 -13.59
CA LEU A 176 -6.53 4.99 -12.26
C LEU A 176 -7.65 3.93 -12.28
N PRO A 177 -7.43 2.76 -11.65
CA PRO A 177 -8.45 1.73 -11.54
C PRO A 177 -9.61 2.19 -10.65
N ILE A 178 -10.84 1.90 -11.09
CA ILE A 178 -12.05 2.25 -10.36
C ILE A 178 -12.37 1.14 -9.37
N LYS A 179 -11.91 1.31 -8.11
CA LYS A 179 -12.24 0.43 -6.99
C LYS A 179 -13.15 1.14 -6.02
N ARG A 180 -14.30 0.53 -5.72
CA ARG A 180 -15.34 1.09 -4.86
C ARG A 180 -15.49 0.24 -3.60
N GLY A 181 -15.81 0.91 -2.50
CA GLY A 181 -16.23 0.31 -1.25
C GLY A 181 -17.48 1.01 -0.73
N GLN A 182 -18.19 0.36 0.18
CA GLN A 182 -19.35 0.94 0.87
C GLN A 182 -19.18 0.71 2.37
N ARG A 183 -19.41 1.77 3.16
CA ARG A 183 -19.38 1.69 4.63
C ARG A 183 -20.55 2.47 5.20
N ARG A 184 -21.41 1.82 5.96
CA ARG A 184 -22.62 2.42 6.57
C ARG A 184 -23.51 3.16 5.56
N GLY A 185 -23.67 2.59 4.36
CA GLY A 185 -24.47 3.18 3.28
C GLY A 185 -23.75 4.23 2.42
N HIS A 186 -22.56 4.70 2.81
CA HIS A 186 -21.79 5.69 2.06
C HIS A 186 -20.79 5.01 1.11
N LEU A 187 -20.84 5.40 -0.16
CA LEU A 187 -19.91 4.96 -1.19
C LEU A 187 -18.58 5.71 -1.05
N PHE A 188 -17.46 5.02 -1.31
CA PHE A 188 -16.14 5.62 -1.41
C PHE A 188 -15.30 4.89 -2.46
N TYR A 189 -14.33 5.62 -3.03
CA TYR A 189 -13.27 5.06 -3.87
C TYR A 189 -12.01 4.87 -3.06
N TYR A 190 -11.26 3.78 -3.32
CA TYR A 190 -10.03 3.51 -2.60
C TYR A 190 -8.90 3.06 -3.50
N PHE A 191 -7.68 3.41 -3.09
CA PHE A 191 -6.43 3.07 -3.76
C PHE A 191 -5.47 2.47 -2.74
N LYS A 192 -4.94 1.27 -3.03
CA LYS A 192 -4.06 0.51 -2.12
C LYS A 192 -2.67 0.25 -2.69
N GLN A 193 -2.45 0.53 -3.95
CA GLN A 193 -1.15 0.40 -4.60
C GLN A 193 -0.41 1.73 -4.54
N SER A 194 0.89 1.68 -4.25
CA SER A 194 1.73 2.88 -4.11
C SER A 194 1.73 3.75 -5.37
N GLU A 195 1.74 3.13 -6.58
CA GLU A 195 1.69 3.84 -7.86
C GLU A 195 0.41 4.66 -8.01
N GLN A 196 -0.74 4.07 -7.64
CA GLN A 196 -2.05 4.74 -7.70
C GLN A 196 -2.11 5.93 -6.76
N VAL A 197 -1.57 5.76 -5.54
CA VAL A 197 -1.49 6.82 -4.53
C VAL A 197 -0.58 7.96 -5.02
N VAL A 198 0.59 7.65 -5.57
CA VAL A 198 1.52 8.61 -6.15
C VAL A 198 0.87 9.38 -7.31
N THR A 199 0.20 8.69 -8.24
CA THR A 199 -0.54 9.30 -9.35
C THR A 199 -1.59 10.27 -8.83
N LEU A 200 -2.36 9.89 -7.80
CA LEU A 200 -3.40 10.75 -7.23
C LEU A 200 -2.80 11.96 -6.48
N LEU A 201 -1.76 11.77 -5.66
CA LEU A 201 -1.06 12.86 -4.98
C LEU A 201 -0.46 13.86 -5.98
N SER A 202 0.14 13.38 -7.06
CA SER A 202 0.63 14.20 -8.17
C SER A 202 -0.52 14.98 -8.83
N ALA A 203 -1.63 14.30 -9.10
CA ALA A 203 -2.79 14.92 -9.73
C ALA A 203 -3.38 16.05 -8.87
N VAL A 204 -3.55 15.85 -7.57
CA VAL A 204 -4.08 16.89 -6.69
C VAL A 204 -3.07 17.99 -6.35
N GLY A 205 -1.76 17.73 -6.56
CA GLY A 205 -0.67 18.69 -6.34
C GLY A 205 -0.02 18.60 -4.95
N ALA A 206 -0.18 17.48 -4.23
CA ALA A 206 0.47 17.22 -2.94
C ALA A 206 1.91 16.73 -3.15
N ASN A 207 2.80 17.62 -3.59
CA ASN A 207 4.16 17.26 -4.02
C ASN A 207 5.07 16.85 -2.86
N GLN A 208 4.92 17.44 -1.68
CA GLN A 208 5.70 17.07 -0.50
C GLN A 208 5.29 15.66 -0.02
N ALA A 209 4.00 15.41 0.10
CA ALA A 209 3.48 14.09 0.43
C ALA A 209 3.87 13.03 -0.61
N LEU A 210 3.84 13.39 -1.90
CA LEU A 210 4.30 12.51 -2.98
C LEU A 210 5.77 12.12 -2.79
N MET A 211 6.65 13.08 -2.53
CA MET A 211 8.09 12.81 -2.31
C MET A 211 8.32 11.92 -1.08
N GLN A 212 7.56 12.11 -0.01
CA GLN A 212 7.63 11.24 1.17
C GLN A 212 7.23 9.78 0.82
N VAL A 213 6.13 9.60 0.07
CA VAL A 213 5.68 8.27 -0.38
C VAL A 213 6.73 7.60 -1.27
N GLU A 214 7.32 8.32 -2.23
CA GLU A 214 8.36 7.79 -3.12
C GLU A 214 9.62 7.41 -2.36
N ASN A 215 10.10 8.23 -1.44
CA ASN A 215 11.25 7.91 -0.60
C ASN A 215 11.02 6.63 0.22
N LEU A 216 9.81 6.44 0.77
CA LEU A 216 9.45 5.23 1.49
C LEU A 216 9.38 4.00 0.56
N ARG A 217 8.90 4.16 -0.68
CA ARG A 217 8.91 3.07 -1.67
C ARG A 217 10.32 2.59 -1.95
N VAL A 218 11.24 3.51 -2.25
CA VAL A 218 12.66 3.18 -2.50
C VAL A 218 13.26 2.48 -1.28
N LYS A 219 13.06 3.02 -0.06
CA LYS A 219 13.55 2.40 1.18
C LYS A 219 13.02 0.97 1.36
N LYS A 220 11.72 0.75 1.18
CA LYS A 220 11.09 -0.58 1.31
C LYS A 220 11.63 -1.56 0.24
N GLN A 221 11.87 -1.09 -0.98
CA GLN A 221 12.42 -1.91 -2.05
C GLN A 221 13.86 -2.35 -1.74
N VAL A 222 14.72 -1.44 -1.29
CA VAL A 222 16.10 -1.74 -0.89
C VAL A 222 16.11 -2.77 0.25
N LEU A 223 15.33 -2.52 1.32
CA LEU A 223 15.24 -3.47 2.44
C LEU A 223 14.73 -4.85 2.02
N SER A 224 13.74 -4.91 1.14
CA SER A 224 13.22 -6.18 0.60
C SER A 224 14.30 -6.94 -0.18
N THR A 225 15.10 -6.25 -0.98
CA THR A 225 16.20 -6.85 -1.74
C THR A 225 17.29 -7.40 -0.81
N VAL A 226 17.69 -6.62 0.20
CA VAL A 226 18.68 -7.04 1.21
C VAL A 226 18.16 -8.26 2.00
N ASN A 227 16.91 -8.22 2.47
CA ASN A 227 16.32 -9.33 3.21
C ASN A 227 16.25 -10.62 2.36
N ARG A 228 15.92 -10.52 1.07
CA ARG A 228 15.92 -11.68 0.17
C ARG A 228 17.33 -12.26 -0.01
N ALA A 229 18.35 -11.41 -0.15
CA ALA A 229 19.73 -11.87 -0.25
C ALA A 229 20.16 -12.58 1.04
N LEU A 230 19.91 -11.98 2.21
CA LEU A 230 20.21 -12.58 3.51
C LEU A 230 19.50 -13.92 3.72
N ASN A 231 18.19 -14.00 3.42
CA ASN A 231 17.43 -15.24 3.53
C ASN A 231 17.98 -16.34 2.61
N CYS A 232 18.41 -15.97 1.39
CA CYS A 232 19.03 -16.91 0.46
C CYS A 232 20.37 -17.42 1.00
N ASP A 233 21.22 -16.54 1.52
CA ASP A 233 22.51 -16.89 2.09
C ASP A 233 22.36 -17.78 3.34
N THR A 234 21.42 -17.42 4.23
CA THR A 234 21.10 -18.23 5.43
C THR A 234 20.62 -19.63 5.05
N ALA A 235 19.65 -19.72 4.14
CA ALA A 235 19.16 -21.04 3.68
C ALA A 235 20.23 -21.89 2.98
N ASN A 236 21.17 -21.27 2.26
CA ASN A 236 22.29 -21.97 1.66
C ASN A 236 23.28 -22.48 2.72
N LEU A 237 23.56 -21.66 3.74
CA LEU A 237 24.42 -22.03 4.87
C LEU A 237 23.83 -23.17 5.67
N GLU A 238 22.55 -23.12 6.03
CA GLU A 238 21.83 -24.20 6.72
C GLU A 238 21.89 -25.52 5.96
N LYS A 239 21.59 -25.49 4.64
CA LYS A 239 21.71 -26.70 3.81
C LYS A 239 23.13 -27.25 3.76
N GLN A 240 24.13 -26.38 3.74
CA GLN A 240 25.55 -26.79 3.76
C GLN A 240 25.89 -27.46 5.09
N MET A 241 25.45 -26.90 6.24
CA MET A 241 25.70 -27.45 7.57
C MET A 241 25.06 -28.82 7.73
N VAL A 242 23.76 -28.96 7.43
CA VAL A 242 23.05 -30.27 7.50
C VAL A 242 23.76 -31.32 6.62
N CYS A 243 24.08 -30.94 5.37
CA CYS A 243 24.77 -31.88 4.47
C CYS A 243 26.18 -32.25 4.97
N SER A 244 26.88 -31.34 5.65
CA SER A 244 28.19 -31.58 6.25
C SER A 244 28.07 -32.55 7.45
N GLU A 245 27.09 -32.33 8.33
CA GLU A 245 26.82 -33.20 9.49
C GLU A 245 26.45 -34.61 9.08
N ASP A 246 25.59 -34.75 8.06
CA ASP A 246 25.24 -36.05 7.50
C ASP A 246 26.47 -36.78 6.95
N GLN A 247 27.31 -36.06 6.19
CA GLN A 247 28.59 -36.62 5.66
C GLN A 247 29.53 -37.03 6.77
N MET A 248 29.68 -36.22 7.81
CA MET A 248 30.55 -36.52 8.96
C MET A 248 30.07 -37.77 9.73
N THR A 249 28.75 -37.88 9.96
CA THR A 249 28.15 -39.01 10.64
C THR A 249 28.44 -40.30 9.90
N VAL A 250 28.20 -40.33 8.61
CA VAL A 250 28.42 -41.47 7.74
C VAL A 250 29.90 -41.86 7.67
N ILE A 251 30.81 -40.87 7.53
CA ILE A 251 32.25 -41.15 7.46
C ILE A 251 32.78 -41.69 8.79
N ARG A 252 32.27 -41.21 9.95
CA ARG A 252 32.65 -41.75 11.25
C ARG A 252 32.17 -43.18 11.44
N GLN A 253 30.95 -43.53 11.01
CA GLN A 253 30.46 -44.88 11.01
C GLN A 253 31.35 -45.83 10.16
N LEU A 254 31.71 -45.40 8.94
CA LEU A 254 32.64 -46.18 8.11
C LEU A 254 34.01 -46.36 8.76
N GLN A 255 34.45 -45.39 9.54
CA GLN A 255 35.71 -45.44 10.29
C GLN A 255 35.63 -46.46 11.45
N GLU A 256 34.56 -46.43 12.23
CA GLU A 256 34.32 -47.33 13.36
C GLU A 256 34.21 -48.81 12.92
N GLU A 257 33.61 -49.02 11.73
CA GLU A 257 33.49 -50.37 11.16
C GLU A 257 34.74 -50.84 10.38
N GLY A 258 35.77 -50.01 10.30
CA GLY A 258 36.99 -50.31 9.53
C GLY A 258 36.80 -50.28 8.00
N ALA A 259 35.62 -49.91 7.52
CA ALA A 259 35.26 -49.91 6.11
C ALA A 259 35.95 -48.83 5.28
N LEU A 260 36.58 -47.83 5.92
CA LEU A 260 37.39 -46.82 5.23
C LEU A 260 38.55 -47.41 4.43
N GLU A 261 39.11 -48.53 4.88
CA GLU A 261 40.22 -49.20 4.19
C GLU A 261 39.76 -49.84 2.85
N ASN A 262 38.49 -50.16 2.69
CA ASN A 262 37.92 -50.71 1.47
C ASN A 262 37.53 -49.64 0.41
N LEU A 263 37.71 -48.36 0.74
CA LEU A 263 37.47 -47.26 -0.19
C LEU A 263 38.58 -47.16 -1.25
N SER A 264 38.19 -46.71 -2.44
CA SER A 264 39.19 -46.31 -3.43
C SER A 264 40.04 -45.16 -2.90
N PRO A 265 41.32 -45.03 -3.29
CA PRO A 265 42.20 -43.94 -2.78
C PRO A 265 41.60 -42.55 -2.87
N SER A 266 40.86 -42.27 -3.95
CA SER A 266 40.23 -40.94 -4.18
C SER A 266 39.01 -40.69 -3.27
N LEU A 267 38.29 -41.75 -2.81
CA LEU A 267 37.20 -41.62 -1.86
C LEU A 267 37.74 -41.58 -0.42
N LYS A 268 38.81 -42.28 -0.11
CA LYS A 268 39.45 -42.22 1.20
C LYS A 268 40.04 -40.80 1.44
N GLU A 269 40.68 -40.19 0.43
CA GLU A 269 41.25 -38.83 0.47
C GLU A 269 40.17 -37.80 0.80
N ILE A 270 38.99 -37.84 0.15
CA ILE A 270 37.89 -36.88 0.41
C ILE A 270 37.23 -37.12 1.77
N ALA A 271 37.11 -38.34 2.21
CA ALA A 271 36.60 -38.68 3.54
C ALA A 271 37.48 -38.12 4.66
N LEU A 272 38.80 -38.31 4.56
CA LEU A 272 39.77 -37.76 5.52
C LEU A 272 39.77 -36.22 5.49
N ALA A 273 39.76 -35.61 4.32
CA ALA A 273 39.71 -34.15 4.18
C ALA A 273 38.42 -33.57 4.84
N ARG A 274 37.28 -34.29 4.80
CA ARG A 274 36.05 -33.84 5.48
C ARG A 274 36.16 -33.99 6.98
N LEU A 275 36.78 -35.03 7.49
CA LEU A 275 37.04 -35.25 8.95
C LEU A 275 37.97 -34.15 9.50
N ASP A 276 39.02 -33.77 8.76
CA ASP A 276 39.97 -32.75 9.14
C ASP A 276 39.36 -31.32 9.12
N ALA A 277 38.39 -31.10 8.23
CA ALA A 277 37.76 -29.79 8.07
C ALA A 277 36.21 -29.93 7.98
N PRO A 278 35.52 -30.15 9.13
CA PRO A 278 34.08 -30.38 9.19
C PRO A 278 33.22 -29.28 8.58
N ASP A 279 33.60 -28.02 8.81
CA ASP A 279 32.85 -26.83 8.37
C ASP A 279 33.24 -26.34 6.96
N ALA A 280 34.23 -27.00 6.34
CA ALA A 280 34.72 -26.54 5.04
C ALA A 280 33.66 -26.69 3.94
N THR A 281 33.54 -25.69 3.09
CA THR A 281 32.75 -25.75 1.87
C THR A 281 33.35 -26.77 0.89
N LEU A 282 32.53 -27.31 -0.02
CA LEU A 282 33.04 -28.23 -1.06
C LEU A 282 34.18 -27.62 -1.91
N THR A 283 34.21 -26.29 -2.05
CA THR A 283 35.29 -25.59 -2.75
C THR A 283 36.56 -25.60 -1.94
N GLN A 284 36.49 -25.34 -0.64
CA GLN A 284 37.67 -25.40 0.26
C GLN A 284 38.20 -26.82 0.39
N LEU A 285 37.32 -27.81 0.53
CA LEU A 285 37.75 -29.22 0.49
C LEU A 285 38.50 -29.56 -0.82
N GLY A 286 37.99 -29.09 -1.96
CA GLY A 286 38.63 -29.31 -3.24
C GLY A 286 40.01 -28.69 -3.38
N GLN A 287 40.23 -27.56 -2.75
CA GLN A 287 41.54 -26.89 -2.69
C GLN A 287 42.55 -27.62 -1.81
N ALA A 288 42.08 -28.36 -0.80
CA ALA A 288 42.90 -29.13 0.13
C ALA A 288 43.35 -30.48 -0.47
N LEU A 289 42.75 -30.96 -1.56
CA LEU A 289 43.11 -32.23 -2.20
C LEU A 289 44.32 -32.11 -3.13
N VAL A 290 45.03 -33.20 -3.36
CA VAL A 290 46.22 -33.26 -4.26
C VAL A 290 45.99 -34.31 -5.36
N PRO A 291 45.86 -33.93 -6.64
CA PRO A 291 45.75 -32.52 -7.15
C PRO A 291 44.44 -31.84 -6.77
N PRO A 292 44.40 -30.48 -6.73
CA PRO A 292 43.20 -29.74 -6.37
C PRO A 292 42.03 -30.05 -7.31
N LEU A 293 40.81 -30.13 -6.74
CA LEU A 293 39.56 -30.42 -7.46
C LEU A 293 38.58 -29.24 -7.39
N GLY A 294 37.85 -29.03 -8.47
CA GLY A 294 36.73 -28.09 -8.47
C GLY A 294 35.54 -28.61 -7.65
N LYS A 295 34.64 -27.71 -7.24
CA LYS A 295 33.40 -28.00 -6.49
C LYS A 295 32.60 -29.19 -7.05
N SER A 296 32.47 -29.29 -8.39
CA SER A 296 31.74 -30.39 -9.05
C SER A 296 32.42 -31.74 -8.85
N GLY A 297 33.78 -31.79 -8.94
CA GLY A 297 34.55 -33.01 -8.70
C GLY A 297 34.45 -33.51 -7.27
N VAL A 298 34.55 -32.57 -6.29
CA VAL A 298 34.36 -32.89 -4.89
C VAL A 298 32.94 -33.41 -4.62
N ASN A 299 31.90 -32.74 -5.14
CA ASN A 299 30.52 -33.18 -4.99
C ASN A 299 30.28 -34.60 -5.58
N HIS A 300 30.89 -34.88 -6.75
CA HIS A 300 30.80 -36.21 -7.37
C HIS A 300 31.46 -37.29 -6.50
N ARG A 301 32.69 -37.01 -5.98
CA ARG A 301 33.36 -37.94 -5.07
C ARG A 301 32.57 -38.15 -3.78
N MET A 302 32.05 -37.09 -3.18
CA MET A 302 31.24 -37.16 -1.97
C MET A 302 29.96 -37.99 -2.16
N ARG A 303 29.22 -37.79 -3.27
CA ARG A 303 28.04 -38.63 -3.59
C ARG A 303 28.39 -40.10 -3.75
N ARG A 304 29.53 -40.42 -4.36
CA ARG A 304 29.98 -41.81 -4.48
C ARG A 304 30.36 -42.43 -3.12
N LEU A 305 30.95 -41.60 -2.24
CA LEU A 305 31.26 -42.00 -0.87
C LEU A 305 29.97 -42.33 -0.08
N MET A 306 28.97 -41.45 -0.15
CA MET A 306 27.67 -41.68 0.49
C MET A 306 26.97 -42.93 -0.05
N ALA A 307 26.95 -43.11 -1.37
CA ALA A 307 26.37 -44.32 -1.98
C ALA A 307 27.12 -45.62 -1.59
N PHE A 308 28.43 -45.55 -1.42
CA PHE A 308 29.20 -46.69 -0.89
C PHE A 308 28.82 -47.02 0.56
N ALA A 309 28.65 -45.99 1.38
CA ALA A 309 28.22 -46.13 2.77
C ALA A 309 26.80 -46.75 2.86
N ASP A 310 25.86 -46.23 2.08
CA ASP A 310 24.50 -46.80 2.03
C ASP A 310 24.49 -48.30 1.66
N ALA A 311 25.33 -48.71 0.74
CA ALA A 311 25.42 -50.12 0.33
C ALA A 311 26.05 -51.04 1.39
N ASN A 312 27.00 -50.52 2.20
CA ASN A 312 27.72 -51.34 3.18
C ASN A 312 27.10 -51.31 4.58
N LEU A 313 26.60 -50.12 5.03
CA LEU A 313 25.93 -49.94 6.30
C LEU A 313 24.47 -50.50 6.33
N SER A 314 23.84 -50.68 5.14
CA SER A 314 22.51 -51.28 5.02
C SER A 314 22.54 -52.81 5.06
N ALA A 315 23.69 -53.46 4.87
CA ALA A 315 23.80 -54.93 4.86
C ALA A 315 23.63 -55.57 6.26
N GLU A 316 23.80 -54.83 7.35
CA GLU A 316 23.61 -55.35 8.73
C GLU A 316 22.19 -55.18 9.31
N LYS A 317 21.27 -54.56 8.57
CA LYS A 317 19.86 -54.48 8.97
C LYS A 317 18.99 -55.51 8.26
N THR A 318 19.34 -56.78 8.33
CA THR A 318 18.38 -57.86 8.04
C THR A 318 17.49 -58.02 9.28
N PRO A 319 16.17 -57.83 9.20
CA PRO A 319 15.32 -58.06 10.35
C PRO A 319 15.28 -59.54 10.68
N VAL A 320 15.60 -59.90 11.91
CA VAL A 320 15.32 -61.24 12.50
C VAL A 320 13.81 -61.47 12.33
N PRO A 321 13.40 -62.59 11.71
CA PRO A 321 11.98 -62.91 11.59
C PRO A 321 11.42 -63.18 12.97
N ILE A 322 10.48 -62.39 13.41
CA ILE A 322 9.65 -62.68 14.59
C ILE A 322 8.75 -63.85 14.22
N GLN A 323 9.20 -65.07 14.55
CA GLN A 323 8.33 -66.21 14.61
C GLN A 323 7.38 -66.10 15.79
N ASN A 324 6.08 -66.15 15.46
CA ASN A 324 4.93 -66.63 16.23
C ASN A 324 5.04 -66.72 17.77
N LEU A 325 4.31 -65.81 18.41
CA LEU A 325 3.63 -66.12 19.67
C LEU A 325 2.16 -65.73 19.52
N GLN A 326 1.40 -66.55 18.77
CA GLN A 326 0.00 -66.75 19.03
C GLN A 326 -0.05 -68.01 19.95
N GLU A 327 -0.66 -67.82 21.07
CA GLU A 327 -1.42 -68.78 21.90
C GLU A 327 -1.18 -68.50 23.37
N ALA A 328 -2.20 -68.10 23.98
CA ALA A 328 -2.68 -68.22 25.36
C ALA A 328 -3.06 -66.80 25.92
N GLU A 329 -4.34 -66.46 25.95
CA GLU A 329 -5.22 -66.78 27.06
C GLU A 329 -6.64 -66.27 26.79
N THR A 330 -7.51 -67.18 26.59
CA THR A 330 -8.91 -67.13 26.93
C THR A 330 -9.06 -67.16 28.46
N LYS A 331 -9.58 -66.13 29.07
CA LYS A 331 -10.59 -66.27 30.13
C LYS A 331 -11.17 -64.88 30.45
#